data_3a282b80f20c7b9bbeed55dcecf51628
#
_entry.id   3a282b80f20c7b9bbeed55dcecf51628
#
_cell.length_a   1.000
_cell.length_b   1.000
_cell.length_c   1.000
_cell.angle_alpha   90.00
_cell.angle_beta   90.00
_cell.angle_gamma   90.00
#
_symmetry.space_group_name_H-M   'P 1'
#
loop_
_entity.id
_entity.type
_entity.pdbx_description
1 polymer ?
#
loop_
_entity_poly.entity_id
_entity_poly.type
_entity_poly.pdbx_seq_one_letter_code
_entity_poly.pdbx_strand_id
1 'polypeptide(L)'
;MDKFVFRNIEDAPTYDVANCQNGAGTIVNTTLFGDEPKMPVVGPRNPEENNNFHYVHKTSLPVGGSVGEHLHSGNEQFYLIVEGEGEVTLCGKTFAVKPWSVALIRSGGSHGIRNTGDKPLVYLCVETGLAGN
;
A
#
# COMPACT_ATOMS: atom_id res chain seq x y z
N MET A 1 25.87 0.87 -3.54
CA MET A 1 24.45 1.13 -3.91
C MET A 1 24.41 2.05 -5.11
N ASP A 2 23.70 1.66 -6.14
CA ASP A 2 23.47 2.52 -7.29
C ASP A 2 22.74 3.79 -6.88
N LYS A 3 22.95 4.87 -7.63
CA LYS A 3 22.34 6.16 -7.33
C LYS A 3 20.89 6.25 -7.80
N PHE A 4 20.39 5.22 -8.47
CA PHE A 4 19.02 5.19 -8.99
C PHE A 4 18.48 3.77 -9.04
N VAL A 5 17.15 3.68 -9.09
CA VAL A 5 16.41 2.45 -9.43
C VAL A 5 15.50 2.79 -10.59
N PHE A 6 15.54 1.97 -11.64
CA PHE A 6 14.57 2.00 -12.73
C PHE A 6 14.00 0.59 -12.90
N ARG A 7 12.68 0.49 -13.05
CA ARG A 7 12.01 -0.80 -13.25
C ARG A 7 10.72 -0.60 -14.02
N ASN A 8 10.48 -1.48 -14.98
CA ASN A 8 9.17 -1.60 -15.60
C ASN A 8 8.28 -2.48 -14.72
N ILE A 9 6.97 -2.22 -14.73
CA ILE A 9 6.02 -2.93 -13.87
C ILE A 9 6.00 -4.44 -14.13
N GLU A 10 6.19 -4.86 -15.37
CA GLU A 10 6.22 -6.27 -15.74
C GLU A 10 7.38 -7.05 -15.11
N ASP A 11 8.43 -6.35 -14.67
CA ASP A 11 9.60 -6.93 -14.00
C ASP A 11 9.50 -6.87 -12.48
N ALA A 12 8.42 -6.28 -11.95
CA ALA A 12 8.23 -6.15 -10.52
C ALA A 12 7.57 -7.40 -9.92
N PRO A 13 7.98 -7.81 -8.70
CA PRO A 13 7.35 -8.95 -8.04
C PRO A 13 5.89 -8.64 -7.70
N THR A 14 5.02 -9.62 -7.98
CA THR A 14 3.58 -9.54 -7.70
C THR A 14 3.20 -10.70 -6.79
N TYR A 15 2.38 -10.44 -5.78
CA TYR A 15 1.93 -11.46 -4.83
C TYR A 15 0.56 -11.11 -4.26
N ASP A 16 -0.14 -12.16 -3.80
CA ASP A 16 -1.46 -12.06 -3.19
C ASP A 16 -1.36 -12.03 -1.67
N VAL A 17 -2.22 -11.23 -1.04
CA VAL A 17 -2.37 -11.21 0.41
C VAL A 17 -3.84 -11.33 0.76
N ALA A 18 -4.21 -12.42 1.41
CA ALA A 18 -5.57 -12.64 1.86
C ALA A 18 -5.81 -11.95 3.21
N ASN A 19 -6.97 -11.33 3.36
CA ASN A 19 -7.43 -10.74 4.63
C ASN A 19 -6.40 -9.81 5.27
N CYS A 20 -5.81 -8.94 4.47
CA CYS A 20 -4.76 -7.99 4.91
C CYS A 20 -5.26 -7.16 6.09
N GLN A 21 -4.50 -7.17 7.18
CA GLN A 21 -4.84 -6.45 8.43
C GLN A 21 -6.26 -6.76 8.93
N ASN A 22 -6.67 -8.03 8.86
CA ASN A 22 -8.02 -8.50 9.21
C ASN A 22 -9.12 -7.92 8.33
N GLY A 23 -8.78 -7.46 7.14
CA GLY A 23 -9.73 -7.03 6.13
C GLY A 23 -10.37 -8.19 5.38
N ALA A 24 -11.17 -7.88 4.37
CA ALA A 24 -11.88 -8.83 3.53
C ALA A 24 -11.23 -8.95 2.16
N GLY A 25 -11.30 -10.15 1.58
CA GLY A 25 -10.81 -10.43 0.22
C GLY A 25 -9.31 -10.56 0.11
N THR A 26 -8.86 -10.83 -1.10
CA THR A 26 -7.44 -11.01 -1.42
C THR A 26 -6.96 -9.82 -2.26
N ILE A 27 -6.01 -9.08 -1.74
CA ILE A 27 -5.36 -7.99 -2.48
C ILE A 27 -4.23 -8.55 -3.34
N VAL A 28 -3.96 -7.88 -4.45
CA VAL A 28 -2.82 -8.17 -5.31
C VAL A 28 -1.86 -7.00 -5.21
N ASN A 29 -0.67 -7.25 -4.68
CA ASN A 29 0.41 -6.26 -4.56
C ASN A 29 1.46 -6.48 -5.63
N THR A 30 1.84 -5.42 -6.31
CA THR A 30 3.03 -5.38 -7.17
C THR A 30 4.01 -4.40 -6.53
N THR A 31 5.17 -4.89 -6.11
CA THR A 31 6.17 -4.04 -5.47
C THR A 31 7.06 -3.41 -6.52
N LEU A 32 6.83 -2.13 -6.80
CA LEU A 32 7.53 -1.40 -7.85
C LEU A 32 8.99 -1.15 -7.48
N PHE A 33 9.27 -0.82 -6.21
CA PHE A 33 10.62 -0.86 -5.67
C PHE A 33 10.58 -1.03 -4.15
N GLY A 34 11.73 -1.36 -3.57
CA GLY A 34 11.84 -1.65 -2.17
C GLY A 34 11.25 -3.01 -1.80
N ASP A 35 11.06 -3.24 -0.52
CA ASP A 35 10.54 -4.50 -0.01
C ASP A 35 9.82 -4.28 1.32
N GLU A 36 8.80 -5.07 1.56
CA GLU A 36 8.16 -5.17 2.86
C GLU A 36 8.52 -6.51 3.50
N PRO A 37 9.53 -6.56 4.39
CA PRO A 37 10.02 -7.83 4.94
C PRO A 37 9.01 -8.54 5.86
N LYS A 38 8.00 -7.81 6.36
CA LYS A 38 6.97 -8.36 7.24
C LYS A 38 5.86 -9.10 6.50
N MET A 39 5.76 -8.93 5.18
CA MET A 39 4.73 -9.60 4.40
C MET A 39 5.17 -11.03 4.05
N PRO A 40 4.25 -12.00 4.17
CA PRO A 40 4.56 -13.40 3.84
C PRO A 40 4.59 -13.62 2.32
N VAL A 41 5.59 -13.05 1.67
CA VAL A 41 5.76 -13.14 0.22
C VAL A 41 6.48 -14.43 -0.13
N VAL A 42 5.90 -15.20 -1.04
CA VAL A 42 6.54 -16.36 -1.64
C VAL A 42 7.00 -15.96 -3.05
N GLY A 43 8.30 -15.97 -3.27
CA GLY A 43 8.87 -15.63 -4.57
C GLY A 43 9.96 -14.58 -4.51
N PRO A 44 10.38 -14.10 -5.68
CA PRO A 44 11.47 -13.12 -5.76
C PRO A 44 11.06 -11.78 -5.12
N ARG A 45 12.05 -11.13 -4.51
CA ARG A 45 11.92 -9.79 -3.91
C ARG A 45 12.84 -8.84 -4.67
N ASN A 46 12.53 -7.55 -4.58
CA ASN A 46 13.43 -6.54 -5.11
C ASN A 46 14.74 -6.52 -4.31
N PRO A 47 15.88 -6.38 -4.98
CA PRO A 47 17.18 -6.44 -4.30
C PRO A 47 17.60 -5.13 -3.62
N GLU A 48 16.94 -4.02 -3.92
CA GLU A 48 17.35 -2.72 -3.41
C GLU A 48 16.89 -2.49 -1.98
N GLU A 49 17.78 -1.88 -1.20
CA GLU A 49 17.47 -1.33 0.12
C GLU A 49 17.55 0.19 0.03
N ASN A 50 16.53 0.86 0.55
CA ASN A 50 16.42 2.32 0.51
C ASN A 50 16.44 2.89 1.92
N ASN A 51 17.02 4.08 2.07
CA ASN A 51 17.13 4.72 3.39
C ASN A 51 15.81 5.32 3.87
N ASN A 52 15.10 6.04 3.00
CA ASN A 52 13.86 6.73 3.35
C ASN A 52 12.64 6.00 2.83
N PHE A 53 12.65 5.62 1.55
CA PHE A 53 11.55 4.85 0.96
C PHE A 53 11.71 3.38 1.28
N HIS A 54 10.79 2.81 2.02
CA HIS A 54 10.76 1.38 2.29
C HIS A 54 10.27 0.62 1.06
N TYR A 55 9.15 1.05 0.47
CA TYR A 55 8.60 0.43 -0.73
C TYR A 55 7.56 1.32 -1.41
N VAL A 56 7.28 0.99 -2.66
CA VAL A 56 6.11 1.48 -3.40
C VAL A 56 5.37 0.26 -3.96
N HIS A 57 4.16 0.05 -3.50
CA HIS A 57 3.26 -0.99 -4.01
C HIS A 57 2.21 -0.38 -4.94
N LYS A 58 1.92 -1.06 -6.05
CA LYS A 58 0.64 -0.94 -6.74
C LYS A 58 -0.26 -2.03 -6.18
N THR A 59 -1.35 -1.64 -5.54
CA THR A 59 -2.27 -2.57 -4.89
C THR A 59 -3.60 -2.57 -5.61
N SER A 60 -4.11 -3.75 -5.92
CA SER A 60 -5.46 -3.96 -6.45
C SER A 60 -6.32 -4.63 -5.38
N LEU A 61 -7.39 -3.95 -4.99
CA LEU A 61 -8.34 -4.39 -3.97
C LEU A 61 -9.64 -4.82 -4.67
N PRO A 62 -10.06 -6.10 -4.52
CA PRO A 62 -11.24 -6.59 -5.21
C PRO A 62 -12.53 -5.92 -4.73
N VAL A 63 -13.59 -6.05 -5.51
CA VAL A 63 -14.93 -5.61 -5.10
C VAL A 63 -15.29 -6.25 -3.76
N GLY A 64 -15.76 -5.43 -2.81
CA GLY A 64 -16.07 -5.89 -1.45
C GLY A 64 -14.84 -6.12 -0.56
N GLY A 65 -13.64 -5.94 -1.11
CA GLY A 65 -12.40 -6.12 -0.36
C GLY A 65 -12.05 -4.93 0.53
N SER A 66 -11.23 -5.19 1.53
CA SER A 66 -10.76 -4.17 2.45
C SER A 66 -9.41 -4.53 3.04
N VAL A 67 -8.66 -3.48 3.40
CA VAL A 67 -7.51 -3.58 4.32
C VAL A 67 -8.00 -3.01 5.65
N GLY A 68 -7.94 -3.83 6.71
CA GLY A 68 -8.45 -3.44 8.03
C GLY A 68 -7.68 -2.26 8.61
N GLU A 69 -8.34 -1.52 9.49
CA GLU A 69 -7.72 -0.38 10.16
C GLU A 69 -6.57 -0.87 11.07
N HIS A 70 -5.41 -0.27 10.90
CA HIS A 70 -4.20 -0.66 11.63
C HIS A 70 -3.33 0.56 11.93
N LEU A 71 -2.58 0.45 13.03
CA LEU A 71 -1.69 1.51 13.52
C LEU A 71 -0.37 1.51 12.76
N HIS A 72 0.09 2.69 12.39
CA HIS A 72 1.44 2.93 11.90
C HIS A 72 2.29 3.56 13.01
N SER A 73 3.47 2.99 13.24
CA SER A 73 4.43 3.47 14.22
C SER A 73 5.85 3.39 13.67
N GLY A 74 6.57 4.51 13.72
CA GLY A 74 7.95 4.59 13.22
C GLY A 74 8.05 4.79 11.70
N ASN A 75 6.95 5.06 11.03
CA ASN A 75 6.92 5.29 9.58
C ASN A 75 5.75 6.21 9.19
N GLU A 76 5.75 6.62 7.95
CA GLU A 76 4.62 7.28 7.30
C GLU A 76 4.24 6.49 6.06
N GLN A 77 2.95 6.48 5.71
CA GLN A 77 2.46 5.78 4.54
C GLN A 77 1.34 6.59 3.89
N PHE A 78 1.27 6.61 2.56
CA PHE A 78 0.10 7.17 1.90
C PHE A 78 -0.48 6.21 0.86
N TYR A 79 -1.77 6.37 0.62
CA TYR A 79 -2.47 5.79 -0.51
C TYR A 79 -2.74 6.87 -1.55
N LEU A 80 -2.42 6.61 -2.80
CA LEU A 80 -2.81 7.45 -3.93
C LEU A 80 -3.71 6.62 -4.83
N ILE A 81 -4.98 7.00 -4.93
CA ILE A 81 -5.97 6.26 -5.71
C ILE A 81 -5.71 6.50 -7.20
N VAL A 82 -5.68 5.42 -7.98
CA VAL A 82 -5.45 5.45 -9.43
C VAL A 82 -6.72 5.10 -10.20
N GLU A 83 -7.45 4.08 -9.76
CA GLU A 83 -8.69 3.61 -10.38
C GLU A 83 -9.70 3.19 -9.32
N GLY A 84 -10.98 3.32 -9.66
CA GLY A 84 -12.06 2.86 -8.81
C GLY A 84 -12.49 3.87 -7.75
N GLU A 85 -13.36 3.43 -6.87
CA GLU A 85 -13.93 4.23 -5.79
C GLU A 85 -13.94 3.42 -4.50
N GLY A 86 -13.84 4.10 -3.39
CA GLY A 86 -13.85 3.45 -2.09
C GLY A 86 -13.97 4.42 -0.95
N GLU A 87 -13.61 3.93 0.22
CA GLU A 87 -13.54 4.71 1.45
C GLU A 87 -12.21 4.44 2.16
N VAL A 88 -11.61 5.49 2.69
CA VAL A 88 -10.45 5.38 3.57
C VAL A 88 -10.86 5.83 4.97
N THR A 89 -10.40 5.11 5.98
CA THR A 89 -10.56 5.51 7.37
C THR A 89 -9.21 5.98 7.91
N LEU A 90 -9.17 7.21 8.42
CA LEU A 90 -7.97 7.83 8.96
C LEU A 90 -8.27 8.26 10.41
N CYS A 91 -7.62 7.61 11.37
CA CYS A 91 -7.82 7.88 12.81
C CYS A 91 -9.32 7.89 13.19
N GLY A 92 -10.07 6.89 12.73
CA GLY A 92 -11.49 6.74 13.00
C GLY A 92 -12.43 7.56 12.14
N LYS A 93 -11.92 8.42 11.25
CA LYS A 93 -12.74 9.22 10.35
C LYS A 93 -12.74 8.62 8.95
N THR A 94 -13.91 8.52 8.32
CA THR A 94 -14.06 7.90 7.00
C THR A 94 -14.28 8.97 5.92
N PHE A 95 -13.55 8.80 4.81
CA PHE A 95 -13.59 9.70 3.65
C PHE A 95 -13.83 8.89 2.39
N ALA A 96 -14.73 9.35 1.52
CA ALA A 96 -14.88 8.78 0.19
C ALA A 96 -13.66 9.12 -0.66
N VAL A 97 -13.15 8.15 -1.41
CA VAL A 97 -11.99 8.33 -2.28
C VAL A 97 -12.34 7.97 -3.72
N LYS A 98 -11.64 8.60 -4.64
CA LYS A 98 -11.76 8.46 -6.10
C LYS A 98 -10.38 8.64 -6.72
N PRO A 99 -10.22 8.44 -8.05
CA PRO A 99 -8.93 8.66 -8.69
C PRO A 99 -8.31 10.02 -8.33
N TRP A 100 -7.03 9.98 -7.97
CA TRP A 100 -6.20 11.09 -7.50
C TRP A 100 -6.48 11.59 -6.08
N SER A 101 -7.37 10.95 -5.34
CA SER A 101 -7.42 11.14 -3.88
C SER A 101 -6.12 10.62 -3.27
N VAL A 102 -5.58 11.36 -2.31
CA VAL A 102 -4.42 10.93 -1.52
C VAL A 102 -4.77 10.94 -0.03
N ALA A 103 -4.33 9.91 0.67
CA ALA A 103 -4.55 9.77 2.10
C ALA A 103 -3.24 9.40 2.78
N LEU A 104 -2.69 10.35 3.55
CA LEU A 104 -1.44 10.17 4.30
C LEU A 104 -1.75 9.84 5.75
N ILE A 105 -1.10 8.81 6.26
CA ILE A 105 -1.07 8.53 7.70
C ILE A 105 0.35 8.75 8.22
N ARG A 106 0.45 9.47 9.33
CA ARG A 106 1.71 9.70 10.04
C ARG A 106 1.87 8.70 11.17
N SER A 107 3.09 8.58 11.67
CA SER A 107 3.38 7.75 12.83
C SER A 107 2.47 8.11 14.01
N GLY A 108 1.90 7.08 14.63
CA GLY A 108 0.92 7.22 15.71
C GLY A 108 -0.53 7.20 15.26
N GLY A 109 -0.79 7.33 13.96
CA GLY A 109 -2.12 7.25 13.39
C GLY A 109 -2.50 5.85 12.90
N SER A 110 -3.78 5.64 12.69
CA SER A 110 -4.31 4.40 12.14
C SER A 110 -5.05 4.64 10.83
N HIS A 111 -5.03 3.67 9.94
CA HIS A 111 -5.78 3.76 8.69
C HIS A 111 -6.23 2.38 8.18
N GLY A 112 -7.22 2.41 7.31
CA GLY A 112 -7.69 1.28 6.53
C GLY A 112 -8.36 1.78 5.27
N ILE A 113 -8.65 0.87 4.35
CA ILE A 113 -9.27 1.20 3.07
C ILE A 113 -10.25 0.10 2.67
N ARG A 114 -11.35 0.48 2.04
CA ARG A 114 -12.39 -0.43 1.58
C ARG A 114 -12.82 -0.07 0.17
N ASN A 115 -13.00 -1.09 -0.67
CA ASN A 115 -13.59 -0.93 -1.99
C ASN A 115 -15.11 -0.91 -1.86
N THR A 116 -15.74 0.22 -2.20
CA THR A 116 -17.19 0.39 -2.18
C THR A 116 -17.78 0.45 -3.59
N GLY A 117 -16.95 0.34 -4.61
CA GLY A 117 -17.37 0.39 -6.01
C GLY A 117 -17.73 -0.97 -6.58
N ASP A 118 -17.93 -1.00 -7.89
CA ASP A 118 -18.31 -2.19 -8.65
C ASP A 118 -17.18 -2.76 -9.51
N LYS A 119 -15.96 -2.28 -9.33
CA LYS A 119 -14.74 -2.72 -10.00
C LYS A 119 -13.56 -2.64 -9.04
N PRO A 120 -12.40 -3.22 -9.39
CA PRO A 120 -11.23 -3.16 -8.50
C PRO A 120 -10.85 -1.72 -8.15
N LEU A 121 -10.47 -1.52 -6.89
CA LEU A 121 -9.88 -0.28 -6.41
C LEU A 121 -8.37 -0.42 -6.49
N VAL A 122 -7.74 0.41 -7.34
CA VAL A 122 -6.30 0.36 -7.57
C VAL A 122 -5.65 1.61 -7.00
N TYR A 123 -4.63 1.41 -6.19
CA TYR A 123 -3.91 2.52 -5.56
C TYR A 123 -2.43 2.22 -5.40
N LEU A 124 -1.66 3.29 -5.29
CA LEU A 124 -0.26 3.20 -4.87
C LEU A 124 -0.21 3.30 -3.34
N CYS A 125 0.54 2.40 -2.74
CA CYS A 125 0.85 2.40 -1.32
C CYS A 125 2.34 2.67 -1.17
N VAL A 126 2.68 3.81 -0.58
CA VAL A 126 4.07 4.26 -0.43
C VAL A 126 4.38 4.42 1.05
N GLU A 127 5.41 3.72 1.51
CA GLU A 127 5.86 3.82 2.90
C GLU A 127 7.26 4.41 2.96
N THR A 128 7.45 5.33 3.90
CA THR A 128 8.76 5.95 4.19
C THR A 128 9.10 5.81 5.66
N GLY A 129 10.40 5.83 5.97
CA GLY A 129 10.86 6.02 7.33
C GLY A 129 10.69 7.46 7.80
N LEU A 130 10.88 7.67 9.09
CA LEU A 130 10.89 9.01 9.67
C LEU A 130 12.25 9.67 9.49
N ALA A 131 12.25 11.00 9.35
CA ALA A 131 13.48 11.77 9.31
C ALA A 131 14.28 11.56 10.61
N GLY A 132 15.57 11.26 10.48
CA GLY A 132 16.44 11.02 11.63
C GLY A 132 16.38 9.60 12.21
N ASN A 133 15.62 8.71 11.61
CA ASN A 133 15.57 7.29 11.99
C ASN A 133 16.46 6.42 11.11
#